data_cb52d9341f66c0f82869144b789a3eb8
#
_entry.id   cb52d9341f66c0f82869144b789a3eb8
#
_cell.length_a   1.000
_cell.length_b   1.000
_cell.length_c   1.000
_cell.angle_alpha   90.00
_cell.angle_beta   90.00
_cell.angle_gamma   90.00
#
_symmetry.space_group_name_H-M   'P 1'
#
loop_
_entity.id
_entity.type
_entity.pdbx_description
1 polymer ?
#
loop_
_entity_poly.entity_id
_entity_poly.type
_entity_poly.pdbx_seq_one_letter_code
_entity_poly.pdbx_strand_id
1 'polypeptide(L)'
;MNSQNFKKFLFKIAFSVIVIDGEIHDDEIEELKLIDKKTTYFGDTDLSEELNDLIKTFKNDGTIMVENILNGISDLGLNQVQELLVLEVSLRIIHADERYDESEKKFIRLLRSKLRVADELILQRFGEISILRTEQTDIIEVSDPEERFKKLSGMEEAELELLTEIDFSEL
;
A
#
# COMPACT_ATOMS: atom_id res chain seq x y z
N MET A 1 -17.59 -1.92 0.63
CA MET A 1 -17.27 -0.52 0.22
C MET A 1 -17.40 -0.43 -1.30
N ASN A 2 -17.99 0.63 -1.87
CA ASN A 2 -18.07 0.75 -3.34
C ASN A 2 -16.68 1.07 -3.95
N SER A 3 -16.53 0.80 -5.25
CA SER A 3 -15.26 0.94 -5.97
C SER A 3 -14.61 2.33 -5.82
N GLN A 4 -15.38 3.40 -6.00
CA GLN A 4 -14.83 4.76 -5.93
C GLN A 4 -14.34 5.13 -4.52
N ASN A 5 -15.09 4.74 -3.48
CA ASN A 5 -14.67 4.96 -2.10
C ASN A 5 -13.43 4.13 -1.74
N PHE A 6 -13.32 2.92 -2.31
CA PHE A 6 -12.13 2.10 -2.12
C PHE A 6 -10.89 2.72 -2.77
N LYS A 7 -11.01 3.23 -4.01
CA LYS A 7 -9.90 3.93 -4.68
C LYS A 7 -9.40 5.13 -3.89
N LYS A 8 -10.32 5.95 -3.38
CA LYS A 8 -9.97 7.08 -2.49
C LYS A 8 -9.31 6.62 -1.20
N PHE A 9 -9.80 5.54 -0.61
CA PHE A 9 -9.20 4.96 0.58
C PHE A 9 -7.79 4.41 0.29
N LEU A 10 -7.61 3.68 -0.81
CA LEU A 10 -6.32 3.17 -1.25
C LEU A 10 -5.31 4.31 -1.48
N PHE A 11 -5.77 5.43 -2.03
CA PHE A 11 -4.96 6.63 -2.20
C PHE A 11 -4.56 7.26 -0.85
N LYS A 12 -5.46 7.27 0.15
CA LYS A 12 -5.15 7.71 1.52
C LYS A 12 -4.09 6.83 2.17
N ILE A 13 -4.16 5.53 1.96
CA ILE A 13 -3.12 4.60 2.43
C ILE A 13 -1.79 4.90 1.75
N ALA A 14 -1.77 5.08 0.43
CA ALA A 14 -0.57 5.42 -0.32
C ALA A 14 0.07 6.72 0.20
N PHE A 15 -0.73 7.77 0.39
CA PHE A 15 -0.27 9.02 1.00
C PHE A 15 0.26 8.82 2.43
N SER A 16 -0.39 7.98 3.22
CA SER A 16 0.02 7.71 4.61
C SER A 16 1.39 7.06 4.71
N VAL A 17 1.76 6.22 3.74
CA VAL A 17 3.12 5.64 3.65
C VAL A 17 4.15 6.74 3.45
N ILE A 18 3.88 7.65 2.51
CA ILE A 18 4.78 8.74 2.13
C ILE A 18 5.08 9.66 3.33
N VAL A 19 4.07 10.01 4.11
CA VAL A 19 4.22 10.99 5.19
C VAL A 19 4.49 10.37 6.57
N ILE A 20 4.84 9.10 6.62
CA ILE A 20 4.94 8.37 7.90
C ILE A 20 6.12 8.84 8.78
N ASP A 21 7.16 9.38 8.18
CA ASP A 21 8.31 9.98 8.86
C ASP A 21 8.00 11.32 9.51
N GLY A 22 6.83 11.91 9.20
CA GLY A 22 6.35 13.19 9.73
C GLY A 22 6.62 14.38 8.81
N GLU A 23 7.20 14.17 7.64
CA GLU A 23 7.52 15.20 6.66
C GLU A 23 6.72 14.98 5.35
N ILE A 24 6.68 15.98 4.51
CA ILE A 24 6.14 15.89 3.14
C ILE A 24 7.23 16.35 2.21
N HIS A 25 7.76 15.43 1.42
CA HIS A 25 8.73 15.75 0.40
C HIS A 25 8.07 15.88 -0.97
N ASP A 26 8.46 16.89 -1.73
CA ASP A 26 7.87 17.15 -3.06
C ASP A 26 8.13 15.98 -4.02
N ASP A 27 9.28 15.32 -3.90
CA ASP A 27 9.67 14.17 -4.71
C ASP A 27 8.72 12.98 -4.50
N GLU A 28 8.33 12.73 -3.25
CA GLU A 28 7.40 11.64 -2.88
C GLU A 28 5.98 11.92 -3.37
N ILE A 29 5.56 13.19 -3.33
CA ILE A 29 4.27 13.59 -3.91
C ILE A 29 4.28 13.42 -5.43
N GLU A 30 5.40 13.70 -6.08
CA GLU A 30 5.53 13.44 -7.53
C GLU A 30 5.52 11.95 -7.84
N GLU A 31 6.12 11.13 -6.99
CA GLU A 31 6.09 9.67 -7.13
C GLU A 31 4.68 9.11 -6.95
N LEU A 32 3.92 9.58 -5.96
CA LEU A 32 2.52 9.22 -5.81
C LEU A 32 1.69 9.53 -7.06
N LYS A 33 1.90 10.72 -7.66
CA LYS A 33 1.27 11.09 -8.93
C LYS A 33 1.72 10.21 -10.09
N LEU A 34 2.95 9.74 -10.06
CA LEU A 34 3.51 8.85 -11.07
C LEU A 34 2.92 7.45 -10.95
N ILE A 35 2.75 6.93 -9.73
CA ILE A 35 2.06 5.67 -9.45
C ILE A 35 0.61 5.77 -9.95
N ASP A 36 -0.09 6.86 -9.67
CA ASP A 36 -1.45 7.10 -10.17
C ASP A 36 -1.53 7.02 -11.70
N LYS A 37 -0.56 7.60 -12.41
CA LYS A 37 -0.51 7.60 -13.87
C LYS A 37 -0.08 6.27 -14.49
N LYS A 38 0.78 5.52 -13.82
CA LYS A 38 1.39 4.28 -14.33
C LYS A 38 0.60 3.03 -13.97
N THR A 39 -0.28 3.12 -12.98
CA THR A 39 -1.02 1.98 -12.48
C THR A 39 -2.53 2.23 -12.60
N THR A 40 -3.30 1.17 -12.60
CA THR A 40 -4.77 1.26 -12.58
C THR A 40 -5.35 1.25 -11.16
N TYR A 41 -4.51 1.34 -10.13
CA TYR A 41 -4.95 1.24 -8.73
C TYR A 41 -6.01 2.28 -8.36
N PHE A 42 -5.84 3.50 -8.84
CA PHE A 42 -6.78 4.59 -8.53
C PHE A 42 -7.75 4.86 -9.69
N GLY A 43 -7.54 4.18 -10.86
CA GLY A 43 -8.36 4.34 -12.07
C GLY A 43 -8.28 5.74 -12.65
N ASP A 44 -9.26 6.11 -13.48
CA ASP A 44 -9.34 7.45 -14.11
C ASP A 44 -9.95 8.52 -13.19
N THR A 45 -9.88 8.32 -11.87
CA THR A 45 -10.45 9.28 -10.90
C THR A 45 -9.46 10.43 -10.71
N ASP A 46 -9.91 11.67 -10.91
CA ASP A 46 -9.10 12.83 -10.52
C ASP A 46 -9.04 12.92 -8.99
N LEU A 47 -7.86 12.64 -8.45
CA LEU A 47 -7.58 12.66 -7.00
C LEU A 47 -6.89 13.94 -6.53
N SER A 48 -6.83 14.97 -7.37
CA SER A 48 -6.14 16.23 -7.05
C SER A 48 -6.76 16.94 -5.84
N GLU A 49 -8.08 16.93 -5.73
CA GLU A 49 -8.77 17.50 -4.55
C GLU A 49 -8.48 16.67 -3.30
N GLU A 50 -8.53 15.34 -3.40
CA GLU A 50 -8.22 14.43 -2.30
C GLU A 50 -6.78 14.62 -1.80
N LEU A 51 -5.82 14.77 -2.71
CA LEU A 51 -4.42 15.04 -2.37
C LEU A 51 -4.28 16.37 -1.60
N ASN A 52 -4.91 17.43 -2.09
CA ASN A 52 -4.85 18.73 -1.43
C ASN A 52 -5.45 18.68 -0.02
N ASP A 53 -6.56 17.97 0.15
CA ASP A 53 -7.20 17.78 1.46
C ASP A 53 -6.33 16.96 2.41
N LEU A 54 -5.67 15.90 1.91
CA LEU A 54 -4.74 15.09 2.69
C LEU A 54 -3.53 15.92 3.15
N ILE A 55 -2.90 16.69 2.26
CA ILE A 55 -1.79 17.56 2.58
C ILE A 55 -2.21 18.58 3.65
N LYS A 56 -3.40 19.19 3.50
CA LYS A 56 -3.92 20.14 4.47
C LYS A 56 -4.19 19.51 5.83
N THR A 57 -4.79 18.33 5.84
CA THR A 57 -5.08 17.59 7.07
C THR A 57 -3.78 17.20 7.76
N PHE A 58 -2.80 16.69 7.00
CA PHE A 58 -1.51 16.31 7.55
C PHE A 58 -0.75 17.51 8.15
N LYS A 59 -0.79 18.67 7.50
CA LYS A 59 -0.19 19.91 8.05
C LYS A 59 -0.81 20.36 9.38
N ASN A 60 -2.07 20.00 9.64
CA ASN A 60 -2.76 20.33 10.89
C ASN A 60 -2.55 19.26 11.97
N ASP A 61 -2.66 17.99 11.61
CA ASP A 61 -2.80 16.86 12.52
C ASP A 61 -1.54 15.98 12.57
N GLY A 62 -0.61 16.15 11.61
CA GLY A 62 0.62 15.35 11.52
C GLY A 62 0.32 13.85 11.39
N THR A 63 1.14 13.05 12.03
CA THR A 63 1.02 11.58 12.01
C THR A 63 -0.25 11.05 12.68
N ILE A 64 -0.96 11.86 13.47
CA ILE A 64 -2.27 11.49 14.05
C ILE A 64 -3.27 11.18 12.93
N MET A 65 -3.21 11.90 11.80
CA MET A 65 -4.03 11.60 10.63
C MET A 65 -3.78 10.16 10.14
N VAL A 66 -2.53 9.74 10.06
CA VAL A 66 -2.12 8.39 9.63
C VAL A 66 -2.67 7.34 10.60
N GLU A 67 -2.54 7.57 11.90
CA GLU A 67 -3.08 6.67 12.92
C GLU A 67 -4.60 6.53 12.80
N ASN A 68 -5.32 7.62 12.56
CA ASN A 68 -6.77 7.62 12.36
C ASN A 68 -7.17 6.82 11.12
N ILE A 69 -6.44 6.97 10.00
CA ILE A 69 -6.68 6.19 8.77
C ILE A 69 -6.49 4.70 9.05
N LEU A 70 -5.38 4.31 9.69
CA LEU A 70 -5.08 2.92 10.01
C LEU A 70 -6.10 2.31 10.98
N ASN A 71 -6.51 3.05 12.00
CA ASN A 71 -7.49 2.57 12.97
C ASN A 71 -8.89 2.38 12.36
N GLY A 72 -9.24 3.16 11.34
CA GLY A 72 -10.50 3.04 10.62
C GLY A 72 -10.59 1.81 9.68
N ILE A 73 -9.48 1.15 9.35
CA ILE A 73 -9.46 0.03 8.37
C ILE A 73 -10.45 -1.09 8.76
N SER A 74 -10.43 -1.50 10.02
CA SER A 74 -11.25 -2.62 10.49
C SER A 74 -12.76 -2.40 10.31
N ASP A 75 -13.19 -1.14 10.28
CA ASP A 75 -14.61 -0.76 10.17
C ASP A 75 -15.09 -0.66 8.71
N LEU A 76 -14.15 -0.66 7.74
CA LEU A 76 -14.47 -0.50 6.32
C LEU A 76 -15.08 -1.76 5.69
N GLY A 77 -14.95 -2.92 6.34
CA GLY A 77 -15.47 -4.19 5.83
C GLY A 77 -14.85 -4.60 4.49
N LEU A 78 -13.53 -4.41 4.36
CA LEU A 78 -12.79 -4.79 3.15
C LEU A 78 -12.90 -6.29 2.91
N ASN A 79 -13.01 -6.69 1.64
CA ASN A 79 -12.85 -8.08 1.26
C ASN A 79 -11.36 -8.45 1.11
N GLN A 80 -11.07 -9.75 0.96
CA GLN A 80 -9.68 -10.26 0.89
C GLN A 80 -8.86 -9.62 -0.24
N VAL A 81 -9.47 -9.39 -1.40
CA VAL A 81 -8.80 -8.77 -2.56
C VAL A 81 -8.46 -7.32 -2.26
N GLN A 82 -9.39 -6.59 -1.65
CA GLN A 82 -9.16 -5.20 -1.23
C GLN A 82 -8.06 -5.10 -0.18
N GLU A 83 -8.03 -6.01 0.78
CA GLU A 83 -6.96 -6.06 1.79
C GLU A 83 -5.59 -6.38 1.18
N LEU A 84 -5.52 -7.31 0.22
CA LEU A 84 -4.29 -7.59 -0.52
C LEU A 84 -3.82 -6.39 -1.34
N LEU A 85 -4.74 -5.65 -1.99
CA LEU A 85 -4.39 -4.44 -2.73
C LEU A 85 -3.87 -3.32 -1.81
N VAL A 86 -4.46 -3.16 -0.64
CA VAL A 86 -3.96 -2.21 0.39
C VAL A 86 -2.53 -2.55 0.77
N LEU A 87 -2.24 -3.82 1.02
CA LEU A 87 -0.89 -4.27 1.35
C LEU A 87 0.06 -4.10 0.16
N GLU A 88 -0.38 -4.43 -1.05
CA GLU A 88 0.42 -4.32 -2.28
C GLU A 88 0.85 -2.88 -2.55
N VAL A 89 -0.08 -1.92 -2.52
CA VAL A 89 0.24 -0.51 -2.75
C VAL A 89 1.23 0.00 -1.71
N SER A 90 1.01 -0.33 -0.44
CA SER A 90 1.92 0.07 0.64
C SER A 90 3.32 -0.50 0.45
N LEU A 91 3.43 -1.78 0.12
CA LEU A 91 4.72 -2.43 -0.13
C LEU A 91 5.43 -1.83 -1.34
N ARG A 92 4.72 -1.51 -2.42
CA ARG A 92 5.33 -0.91 -3.62
C ARG A 92 5.93 0.45 -3.34
N ILE A 93 5.26 1.29 -2.54
CA ILE A 93 5.77 2.61 -2.17
C ILE A 93 7.01 2.45 -1.29
N ILE A 94 6.93 1.63 -0.25
CA ILE A 94 8.05 1.36 0.65
C ILE A 94 9.27 0.75 -0.09
N HIS A 95 9.03 -0.05 -1.12
CA HIS A 95 10.11 -0.68 -1.90
C HIS A 95 10.73 0.25 -2.95
N ALA A 96 10.16 1.40 -3.23
CA ALA A 96 10.66 2.29 -4.27
C ALA A 96 12.09 2.81 -3.97
N ASP A 97 12.45 2.97 -2.70
CA ASP A 97 13.70 3.60 -2.27
C ASP A 97 14.82 2.63 -1.86
N GLU A 98 14.67 1.32 -2.08
CA GLU A 98 15.67 0.28 -1.73
C GLU A 98 16.12 0.27 -0.24
N ARG A 99 15.61 1.14 0.60
CA ARG A 99 15.94 1.25 2.02
C ARG A 99 14.67 1.41 2.85
N TYR A 100 14.50 0.51 3.79
CA TYR A 100 13.39 0.62 4.76
C TYR A 100 13.84 1.41 5.97
N ASP A 101 13.18 2.50 6.26
CA ASP A 101 13.35 3.14 7.54
C ASP A 101 12.50 2.47 8.64
N GLU A 102 12.73 2.86 9.89
CA GLU A 102 12.02 2.28 11.02
C GLU A 102 10.54 2.73 11.09
N SER A 103 10.21 3.87 10.51
CA SER A 103 8.84 4.40 10.45
C SER A 103 8.02 3.60 9.46
N GLU A 104 8.57 3.30 8.30
CA GLU A 104 7.97 2.44 7.27
C GLU A 104 7.75 1.01 7.77
N LYS A 105 8.75 0.44 8.46
CA LYS A 105 8.61 -0.88 9.08
C LYS A 105 7.49 -0.92 10.12
N LYS A 106 7.40 0.11 10.95
CA LYS A 106 6.30 0.24 11.93
C LYS A 106 4.95 0.39 11.24
N PHE A 107 4.90 1.22 10.20
CA PHE A 107 3.67 1.42 9.43
C PHE A 107 3.17 0.12 8.83
N ILE A 108 4.00 -0.62 8.09
CA ILE A 108 3.56 -1.84 7.40
C ILE A 108 3.15 -2.94 8.39
N ARG A 109 3.84 -3.06 9.53
CA ARG A 109 3.46 -4.00 10.60
C ARG A 109 2.14 -3.60 11.23
N LEU A 110 1.91 -2.32 11.51
CA LEU A 110 0.65 -1.82 12.04
C LEU A 110 -0.47 -2.00 11.01
N LEU A 111 -0.25 -1.65 9.75
CA LEU A 111 -1.19 -1.90 8.67
C LEU A 111 -1.57 -3.38 8.61
N ARG A 112 -0.58 -4.29 8.57
CA ARG A 112 -0.83 -5.74 8.57
C ARG A 112 -1.71 -6.19 9.74
N SER A 113 -1.50 -5.63 10.92
CA SER A 113 -2.31 -5.98 12.11
C SER A 113 -3.78 -5.57 12.02
N LYS A 114 -4.13 -4.66 11.11
CA LYS A 114 -5.50 -4.20 10.87
C LYS A 114 -6.22 -4.99 9.77
N LEU A 115 -5.48 -5.75 8.97
CA LEU A 115 -6.01 -6.57 7.89
C LEU A 115 -6.37 -7.96 8.41
N ARG A 116 -7.44 -8.55 7.85
CA ARG A 116 -7.96 -9.88 8.20
C ARG A 116 -7.52 -10.96 7.22
N VAL A 117 -6.92 -10.56 6.10
CA VAL A 117 -6.42 -11.50 5.09
C VAL A 117 -5.45 -12.49 5.72
N ALA A 118 -5.60 -13.77 5.40
CA ALA A 118 -4.78 -14.84 5.96
C ALA A 118 -3.31 -14.74 5.50
N ASP A 119 -2.37 -15.12 6.38
CA ASP A 119 -0.94 -15.10 6.06
C ASP A 119 -0.59 -15.99 4.88
N GLU A 120 -1.33 -17.08 4.67
CA GLU A 120 -1.15 -17.98 3.54
C GLU A 120 -1.40 -17.28 2.19
N LEU A 121 -2.42 -16.41 2.13
CA LEU A 121 -2.71 -15.62 0.93
C LEU A 121 -1.66 -14.54 0.68
N ILE A 122 -1.17 -13.92 1.75
CA ILE A 122 -0.07 -12.95 1.67
C ILE A 122 1.19 -13.66 1.16
N LEU A 123 1.52 -14.81 1.73
CA LEU A 123 2.67 -15.62 1.31
C LEU A 123 2.54 -16.08 -0.15
N GLN A 124 1.35 -16.51 -0.55
CA GLN A 124 1.07 -16.93 -1.92
C GLN A 124 1.22 -15.77 -2.91
N ARG A 125 0.75 -14.57 -2.53
CA ARG A 125 0.74 -13.39 -3.39
C ARG A 125 2.11 -12.70 -3.47
N PHE A 126 2.80 -12.54 -2.35
CA PHE A 126 3.99 -11.70 -2.22
C PHE A 126 5.25 -12.49 -1.86
N GLY A 127 5.13 -13.80 -1.59
CA GLY A 127 6.22 -14.57 -1.02
C GLY A 127 6.53 -14.14 0.41
N GLU A 128 7.73 -14.48 0.87
CA GLU A 128 8.18 -14.09 2.20
C GLU A 128 8.57 -12.60 2.23
N ILE A 129 7.86 -11.82 3.04
CA ILE A 129 8.11 -10.40 3.22
C ILE A 129 8.85 -10.20 4.54
N SER A 130 10.15 -9.92 4.46
CA SER A 130 11.01 -9.77 5.65
C SER A 130 10.53 -8.68 6.62
N ILE A 131 10.04 -7.56 6.09
CA ILE A 131 9.54 -6.42 6.88
C ILE A 131 8.32 -6.76 7.75
N LEU A 132 7.54 -7.82 7.40
CA LEU A 132 6.41 -8.28 8.18
C LEU A 132 6.79 -9.28 9.28
N ARG A 133 8.02 -9.79 9.28
CA ARG A 133 8.51 -10.69 10.33
C ARG A 133 8.75 -9.89 11.61
N THR A 134 8.29 -10.42 12.72
CA THR A 134 8.65 -9.91 14.05
C THR A 134 10.13 -10.20 14.32
N GLU A 135 10.84 -9.25 14.92
CA GLU A 135 12.29 -9.32 15.22
C GLU A 135 12.65 -10.50 16.14
N GLN A 136 12.68 -11.70 15.61
CA GLN A 136 13.26 -12.85 16.34
C GLN A 136 14.22 -13.70 15.54
N THR A 137 14.59 -13.32 14.32
CA THR A 137 15.70 -14.01 13.63
C THR A 137 16.46 -13.07 12.73
N ASP A 138 17.72 -12.86 13.10
CA ASP A 138 18.73 -12.16 12.32
C ASP A 138 18.94 -12.79 10.94
N ILE A 139 19.21 -11.89 9.98
CA ILE A 139 20.03 -12.08 8.77
C ILE A 139 19.58 -13.17 7.81
N ILE A 140 18.82 -12.77 6.78
CA ILE A 140 18.90 -13.41 5.46
C ILE A 140 18.96 -12.30 4.41
N GLU A 141 20.03 -12.35 3.60
CA GLU A 141 20.28 -11.46 2.47
C GLU A 141 19.05 -11.30 1.58
N VAL A 142 18.69 -10.06 1.32
CA VAL A 142 17.59 -9.69 0.45
C VAL A 142 18.05 -9.84 -1.00
N SER A 143 17.62 -10.91 -1.67
CA SER A 143 17.68 -10.95 -3.14
C SER A 143 16.75 -9.87 -3.72
N ASP A 144 17.23 -9.23 -4.79
CA ASP A 144 16.65 -8.13 -5.53
C ASP A 144 15.11 -8.12 -5.53
N PRO A 145 14.47 -7.04 -5.06
CA PRO A 145 13.01 -6.89 -5.05
C PRO A 145 12.38 -7.04 -6.44
N GLU A 146 13.05 -6.56 -7.51
CA GLU A 146 12.58 -6.74 -8.88
C GLU A 146 12.62 -8.20 -9.34
N GLU A 147 13.63 -8.98 -8.95
CA GLU A 147 13.65 -10.42 -9.23
C GLU A 147 12.58 -11.17 -8.46
N ARG A 148 12.24 -10.75 -7.24
CA ARG A 148 11.13 -11.34 -6.49
C ARG A 148 9.78 -10.95 -7.07
N PHE A 149 9.60 -9.71 -7.46
CA PHE A 149 8.40 -9.30 -8.21
C PHE A 149 8.30 -10.01 -9.56
N LYS A 150 9.41 -10.21 -10.28
CA LYS A 150 9.46 -11.04 -11.49
C LYS A 150 9.22 -12.52 -11.24
N LYS A 151 9.65 -13.07 -10.10
CA LYS A 151 9.35 -14.46 -9.69
C LYS A 151 7.94 -14.64 -9.15
N LEU A 152 7.36 -13.59 -8.56
CA LEU A 152 5.95 -13.53 -8.20
C LEU A 152 5.07 -13.32 -9.44
N SER A 153 5.57 -12.69 -10.49
CA SER A 153 5.01 -12.68 -11.84
C SER A 153 5.20 -14.01 -12.60
N GLY A 154 5.74 -15.04 -11.97
CA GLY A 154 5.59 -16.43 -12.41
C GLY A 154 4.14 -16.95 -12.30
N MET A 155 3.26 -16.23 -11.70
CA MET A 155 1.89 -16.07 -12.16
C MET A 155 1.99 -15.47 -13.56
N GLU A 156 1.52 -16.20 -14.57
CA GLU A 156 1.54 -15.77 -15.97
C GLU A 156 1.01 -14.33 -16.06
N GLU A 157 1.54 -13.52 -16.99
CA GLU A 157 1.07 -12.16 -17.26
C GLU A 157 -0.46 -12.04 -17.23
N ALA A 158 -1.18 -13.10 -17.62
CA ALA A 158 -2.62 -13.27 -17.56
C ALA A 158 -3.23 -13.18 -16.13
N GLU A 159 -2.52 -13.57 -15.08
CA GLU A 159 -3.04 -13.47 -13.70
C GLU A 159 -2.77 -12.10 -13.08
N LEU A 160 -1.74 -11.41 -13.54
CA LEU A 160 -1.51 -10.00 -13.21
C LEU A 160 -2.53 -9.10 -13.93
N GLU A 161 -2.84 -9.39 -15.21
CA GLU A 161 -3.94 -8.75 -15.95
C GLU A 161 -5.29 -8.96 -15.25
N LEU A 162 -5.58 -10.15 -14.75
CA LEU A 162 -6.82 -10.42 -13.99
C LEU A 162 -6.93 -9.59 -12.71
N LEU A 163 -5.83 -9.22 -12.07
CA LEU A 163 -5.85 -8.34 -10.88
C LEU A 163 -5.84 -6.86 -11.24
N THR A 164 -5.33 -6.49 -12.43
CA THR A 164 -5.45 -5.13 -12.97
C THR A 164 -6.80 -4.91 -13.68
N GLU A 165 -7.43 -5.98 -14.18
CA GLU A 165 -8.76 -6.00 -14.76
C GLU A 165 -9.87 -6.34 -13.75
N ILE A 166 -9.61 -6.36 -12.45
CA ILE A 166 -10.69 -6.44 -11.48
C ILE A 166 -11.60 -5.25 -11.74
N ASP A 167 -12.70 -5.53 -12.38
CA ASP A 167 -13.78 -4.57 -12.54
C ASP A 167 -14.36 -4.27 -11.16
N PHE A 168 -13.84 -3.19 -10.56
CA PHE A 168 -14.30 -2.71 -9.28
C PHE A 168 -15.76 -2.21 -9.32
N SER A 169 -16.43 -2.27 -10.47
CA SER A 169 -17.85 -1.91 -10.59
C SER A 169 -18.79 -2.92 -9.92
N GLU A 170 -18.33 -4.17 -9.71
CA GLU A 170 -19.11 -5.23 -9.07
C GLU A 170 -18.75 -5.49 -7.60
N LEU A 171 -17.82 -4.70 -7.01
CA LEU A 171 -17.46 -4.73 -5.60
C LEU A 171 -18.06 -3.53 -4.86
#